data_50fa0110e64a7ab91228f4ebd8a74537
#
_entry.id   50fa0110e64a7ab91228f4ebd8a74537
#
_cell.length_a   1.000
_cell.length_b   1.000
_cell.length_c   1.000
_cell.angle_alpha   90.00
_cell.angle_beta   90.00
_cell.angle_gamma   90.00
#
_symmetry.space_group_name_H-M   'P 1'
#
loop_
_entity.id
_entity.type
_entity.pdbx_description
1 polymer ?
#
loop_
_entity_poly.entity_id
_entity_poly.type
_entity_poly.pdbx_seq_one_letter_code
_entity_poly.pdbx_strand_id
1 'polypeptide(L)'
;LKPQEENKLDTYCFTDFQGRFNARLAAVIPRFFAGAEETKLTGSARYQCRIKVEYQKNLMGLLEEGILLAAKNFKQPEQGSERFTLMEISRVWPEHFGLRGLSDHGYYPLQFEIIEQSEDDWKTDDKSTMIIQIDAIPINYDLIIDENCAFSFVKGFSYPVVGGSCYILNGDMINRMYNQRIAEKLGVDPTKTSGNARTDPRLGLIKMFEASKTAIPIYVDFEKLVRYHFGVFAFTGGGKSNLMSNILRKLLLHDKDTKVVIFDISCEYMFLLLDVLADPEVPAKVVLERRIDSIQQFFNNVVKPREYESDERTKAGLQRIVNQGKLAYYAKPRQRVPTYSQFIEELDEQRKTSTDKPHYINAIDKIHDAILEYVEEHGLVENQQVNEDFVNYIAEIASKAVEEFRVHDKSGLYAWATTRSTIIDLMKKNRQKETQKTAGLTAEKIRELLEDKPTRILCISISDPYVIKDLAIELTQDLLVRRKRKFQVKPYILLVFDEAQEFLSSNSVGIDAKCSAHVETLLRQGRKYGL
;
A
#
# COMPACT_ATOMS: atom_id res chain seq x y z
N LEU A 1 -42.56 -0.82 -23.90
CA LEU A 1 -42.60 0.49 -23.21
C LEU A 1 -43.14 1.56 -24.16
N LYS A 2 -44.13 2.33 -23.75
CA LYS A 2 -44.68 3.42 -24.56
C LYS A 2 -43.65 4.57 -24.60
N PRO A 3 -43.57 5.40 -25.64
CA PRO A 3 -42.53 6.45 -25.79
C PRO A 3 -42.40 7.44 -24.61
N GLN A 4 -43.42 7.54 -23.76
CA GLN A 4 -43.38 8.38 -22.54
C GLN A 4 -42.73 7.72 -21.32
N GLU A 5 -42.55 6.38 -21.31
CA GLU A 5 -41.91 5.64 -20.23
C GLU A 5 -40.40 5.48 -20.49
N GLU A 6 -39.95 5.41 -21.76
CA GLU A 6 -38.54 5.48 -22.13
C GLU A 6 -37.88 6.79 -21.65
N ASN A 7 -38.59 7.91 -21.76
CA ASN A 7 -38.10 9.22 -21.32
C ASN A 7 -37.91 9.38 -19.79
N LYS A 8 -38.57 8.55 -18.96
CA LYS A 8 -38.40 8.61 -17.49
C LYS A 8 -37.17 7.85 -17.00
N LEU A 9 -36.86 6.72 -17.60
CA LEU A 9 -35.66 5.94 -17.33
C LEU A 9 -34.39 6.67 -17.78
N ASP A 10 -34.46 7.33 -18.93
CA ASP A 10 -33.33 8.08 -19.51
C ASP A 10 -32.89 9.25 -18.63
N THR A 11 -33.79 9.91 -17.91
CA THR A 11 -33.40 11.03 -17.02
C THR A 11 -33.00 10.63 -15.62
N TYR A 12 -33.40 9.47 -15.13
CA TYR A 12 -33.13 9.03 -13.75
C TYR A 12 -31.78 8.30 -13.58
N CYS A 13 -31.45 7.40 -14.48
CA CYS A 13 -30.24 6.55 -14.38
C CYS A 13 -29.16 6.93 -15.37
N PHE A 14 -29.52 7.52 -16.50
CA PHE A 14 -28.65 7.75 -17.62
C PHE A 14 -28.56 9.23 -17.98
N THR A 15 -27.51 9.57 -18.72
CA THR A 15 -27.37 10.88 -19.38
C THR A 15 -27.12 10.65 -20.86
N ASP A 16 -27.74 11.49 -21.68
CA ASP A 16 -27.55 11.50 -23.13
C ASP A 16 -26.82 12.75 -23.61
N PHE A 17 -26.24 13.54 -22.68
CA PHE A 17 -25.63 14.83 -22.96
C PHE A 17 -26.55 15.78 -23.76
N GLN A 18 -27.79 15.87 -23.34
CA GLN A 18 -28.83 16.72 -23.98
C GLN A 18 -29.21 16.23 -25.40
N GLY A 19 -29.42 14.91 -25.55
CA GLY A 19 -29.79 14.29 -26.82
C GLY A 19 -28.66 14.08 -27.81
N ARG A 20 -27.40 14.23 -27.35
CA ARG A 20 -26.21 14.09 -28.24
C ARG A 20 -25.68 12.66 -28.30
N PHE A 21 -25.99 11.81 -27.35
CA PHE A 21 -25.45 10.47 -27.27
C PHE A 21 -26.45 9.43 -27.79
N ASN A 22 -26.38 9.13 -29.09
CA ASN A 22 -27.11 8.04 -29.71
C ASN A 22 -26.11 6.92 -30.06
N ALA A 23 -26.09 5.86 -29.26
CA ALA A 23 -25.08 4.82 -29.33
C ALA A 23 -25.67 3.42 -29.46
N ARG A 24 -25.02 2.57 -30.25
CA ARG A 24 -25.38 1.17 -30.44
C ARG A 24 -24.16 0.25 -30.26
N LEU A 25 -24.38 -0.91 -29.62
CA LEU A 25 -23.37 -1.93 -29.52
C LEU A 25 -23.18 -2.59 -30.88
N ALA A 26 -22.03 -2.36 -31.52
CA ALA A 26 -21.74 -2.88 -32.85
C ALA A 26 -21.15 -4.29 -32.82
N ALA A 27 -20.31 -4.62 -31.83
CA ALA A 27 -19.70 -5.93 -31.72
C ALA A 27 -19.24 -6.26 -30.30
N VAL A 28 -19.20 -7.55 -29.99
CA VAL A 28 -18.53 -8.10 -28.81
C VAL A 28 -17.33 -8.90 -29.31
N ILE A 29 -16.14 -8.47 -28.96
CA ILE A 29 -14.87 -9.00 -29.49
C ILE A 29 -14.18 -9.81 -28.37
N PRO A 30 -13.94 -11.12 -28.55
CA PRO A 30 -13.16 -11.90 -27.60
C PRO A 30 -11.76 -11.31 -27.44
N ARG A 31 -11.26 -11.20 -26.22
CA ARG A 31 -9.88 -10.82 -25.94
C ARG A 31 -9.06 -12.06 -25.64
N PHE A 32 -8.04 -12.29 -26.46
CA PHE A 32 -7.01 -13.26 -26.21
C PHE A 32 -5.74 -12.50 -25.84
N PHE A 33 -5.21 -12.74 -24.66
CA PHE A 33 -3.88 -12.25 -24.33
C PHE A 33 -2.87 -13.27 -24.89
N ALA A 34 -2.17 -12.89 -25.94
CA ALA A 34 -0.98 -13.58 -26.40
C ALA A 34 0.15 -13.31 -25.38
N GLY A 35 0.19 -14.09 -24.32
CA GLY A 35 1.35 -14.20 -23.45
C GLY A 35 2.23 -15.34 -23.93
N ALA A 36 3.52 -15.28 -23.70
CA ALA A 36 4.54 -16.24 -24.19
C ALA A 36 4.36 -17.70 -23.69
N GLU A 37 3.31 -18.01 -22.97
CA GLU A 37 2.89 -19.37 -22.59
C GLU A 37 1.39 -19.51 -22.86
N GLU A 38 1.06 -20.32 -23.84
CA GLU A 38 -0.30 -20.59 -24.36
C GLU A 38 -1.29 -21.17 -23.32
N THR A 39 -0.95 -21.29 -22.05
CA THR A 39 -1.72 -22.07 -21.07
C THR A 39 -2.27 -21.33 -19.87
N LYS A 40 -2.01 -20.02 -19.71
CA LYS A 40 -2.58 -19.25 -18.58
C LYS A 40 -3.51 -18.16 -19.06
N LEU A 41 -4.81 -18.46 -19.09
CA LEU A 41 -5.89 -17.48 -19.08
C LEU A 41 -5.81 -16.68 -17.76
N THR A 42 -5.07 -15.57 -17.78
CA THR A 42 -5.10 -14.62 -16.68
C THR A 42 -6.46 -13.93 -16.65
N GLY A 43 -7.05 -13.79 -15.47
CA GLY A 43 -8.43 -13.39 -15.21
C GLY A 43 -8.79 -11.93 -15.53
N SER A 44 -8.41 -11.42 -16.69
CA SER A 44 -8.85 -10.13 -17.23
C SER A 44 -10.16 -10.28 -18.01
N ALA A 45 -10.79 -9.14 -18.35
CA ALA A 45 -12.03 -9.10 -19.10
C ALA A 45 -11.98 -10.01 -20.34
N ARG A 46 -12.91 -10.97 -20.42
CA ARG A 46 -12.97 -12.01 -21.46
C ARG A 46 -13.34 -11.47 -22.83
N TYR A 47 -13.89 -10.27 -22.91
CA TYR A 47 -14.30 -9.63 -24.14
C TYR A 47 -14.22 -8.11 -24.04
N GLN A 48 -14.22 -7.47 -25.20
CA GLN A 48 -14.30 -6.02 -25.36
C GLN A 48 -15.53 -5.70 -26.20
N CYS A 49 -16.21 -4.64 -25.87
CA CYS A 49 -17.37 -4.16 -26.61
C CYS A 49 -16.94 -3.03 -27.54
N ARG A 50 -17.36 -3.09 -28.80
CA ARG A 50 -17.24 -2.01 -29.75
C ARG A 50 -18.57 -1.34 -29.93
N ILE A 51 -18.61 -0.05 -29.67
CA ILE A 51 -19.82 0.78 -29.70
C ILE A 51 -19.65 1.83 -30.78
N LYS A 52 -20.68 2.05 -31.56
CA LYS A 52 -20.75 3.11 -32.55
C LYS A 52 -21.73 4.17 -32.08
N VAL A 53 -21.28 5.41 -32.10
CA VAL A 53 -22.05 6.57 -31.68
C VAL A 53 -22.23 7.48 -32.87
N GLU A 54 -23.46 7.92 -33.07
CA GLU A 54 -23.78 8.91 -34.10
C GLU A 54 -23.00 10.19 -33.81
N TYR A 55 -22.32 10.74 -34.81
CA TYR A 55 -21.55 11.96 -34.63
C TYR A 55 -22.48 13.13 -34.35
N GLN A 56 -22.13 13.91 -33.34
CA GLN A 56 -22.72 15.23 -33.07
C GLN A 56 -21.63 16.18 -32.62
N LYS A 57 -21.76 17.45 -33.05
CA LYS A 57 -20.79 18.49 -32.73
C LYS A 57 -20.55 18.59 -31.22
N ASN A 58 -19.32 18.74 -30.85
CA ASN A 58 -18.84 18.82 -29.46
C ASN A 58 -19.01 17.53 -28.61
N LEU A 59 -19.57 16.45 -29.15
CA LEU A 59 -19.70 15.21 -28.39
C LEU A 59 -18.34 14.60 -28.04
N MET A 60 -17.35 14.69 -28.95
CA MET A 60 -15.98 14.24 -28.68
C MET A 60 -15.34 14.87 -27.45
N GLY A 61 -15.63 16.14 -27.18
CA GLY A 61 -15.12 16.83 -26.00
C GLY A 61 -15.83 16.46 -24.68
N LEU A 62 -16.90 15.68 -24.74
CA LEU A 62 -17.64 15.19 -23.58
C LEU A 62 -17.38 13.72 -23.27
N LEU A 63 -16.79 12.98 -24.23
CA LEU A 63 -16.47 11.56 -24.09
C LEU A 63 -15.01 11.41 -23.60
N GLU A 64 -14.85 10.78 -22.47
CA GLU A 64 -13.55 10.54 -21.84
C GLU A 64 -13.38 9.05 -21.52
N GLU A 65 -12.13 8.58 -21.47
CA GLU A 65 -11.81 7.25 -20.96
C GLU A 65 -12.24 7.15 -19.48
N GLY A 66 -12.77 5.98 -19.08
CA GLY A 66 -13.29 5.77 -17.73
C GLY A 66 -14.76 6.08 -17.52
N ILE A 67 -15.44 6.72 -18.46
CA ILE A 67 -16.90 6.89 -18.41
C ILE A 67 -17.60 5.53 -18.44
N LEU A 68 -18.62 5.36 -17.61
CA LEU A 68 -19.37 4.12 -17.51
C LEU A 68 -20.56 4.11 -18.46
N LEU A 69 -20.64 3.03 -19.22
CA LEU A 69 -21.72 2.75 -20.15
C LEU A 69 -22.55 1.55 -19.66
N ALA A 70 -23.83 1.54 -20.02
CA ALA A 70 -24.77 0.46 -19.81
C ALA A 70 -25.34 -0.02 -21.14
N ALA A 71 -25.34 -1.33 -21.41
CA ALA A 71 -25.95 -1.92 -22.58
C ALA A 71 -26.92 -3.03 -22.17
N LYS A 72 -28.08 -3.13 -22.84
CA LYS A 72 -29.07 -4.19 -22.56
C LYS A 72 -28.43 -5.57 -22.58
N ASN A 73 -28.84 -6.42 -21.64
CA ASN A 73 -28.28 -7.73 -21.42
C ASN A 73 -29.17 -8.84 -21.96
N PHE A 74 -28.59 -9.95 -22.43
CA PHE A 74 -29.36 -11.13 -22.84
C PHE A 74 -30.07 -11.81 -21.67
N LYS A 75 -29.48 -11.77 -20.48
CA LYS A 75 -30.05 -12.34 -19.27
C LYS A 75 -31.03 -11.36 -18.67
N GLN A 76 -32.30 -11.45 -19.10
CA GLN A 76 -33.36 -10.64 -18.52
C GLN A 76 -33.71 -11.13 -17.12
N PRO A 77 -34.00 -10.23 -16.18
CA PRO A 77 -34.55 -10.57 -14.88
C PRO A 77 -36.06 -10.94 -15.00
N GLU A 78 -36.71 -11.13 -13.85
CA GLU A 78 -38.13 -11.40 -13.78
C GLU A 78 -38.98 -10.31 -14.47
N GLN A 79 -40.27 -10.63 -14.82
CA GLN A 79 -41.14 -9.70 -15.54
C GLN A 79 -41.14 -8.31 -14.93
N GLY A 80 -40.98 -7.29 -15.76
CA GLY A 80 -41.07 -5.88 -15.37
C GLY A 80 -39.75 -5.21 -14.99
N SER A 81 -38.62 -5.96 -14.97
CA SER A 81 -37.31 -5.37 -14.70
C SER A 81 -36.42 -5.39 -15.94
N GLU A 82 -35.53 -4.43 -16.06
CA GLU A 82 -34.51 -4.39 -17.12
C GLU A 82 -33.11 -4.62 -16.55
N ARG A 83 -32.27 -5.36 -17.31
CA ARG A 83 -30.90 -5.63 -16.91
C ARG A 83 -29.92 -5.12 -17.95
N PHE A 84 -28.89 -4.44 -17.45
CA PHE A 84 -27.84 -3.83 -18.25
C PHE A 84 -26.47 -4.34 -17.84
N THR A 85 -25.61 -4.68 -18.81
CA THR A 85 -24.18 -4.92 -18.58
C THR A 85 -23.47 -3.59 -18.47
N LEU A 86 -22.71 -3.40 -17.40
CA LEU A 86 -21.91 -2.20 -17.20
C LEU A 86 -20.50 -2.39 -17.79
N MET A 87 -20.02 -1.37 -18.46
CA MET A 87 -18.71 -1.34 -19.08
C MET A 87 -18.08 0.04 -18.97
N GLU A 88 -16.76 0.08 -19.00
CA GLU A 88 -15.97 1.31 -18.91
C GLU A 88 -15.35 1.62 -20.27
N ILE A 89 -15.41 2.87 -20.69
CA ILE A 89 -14.77 3.34 -21.92
C ILE A 89 -13.26 3.22 -21.76
N SER A 90 -12.61 2.45 -22.63
CA SER A 90 -11.16 2.29 -22.68
C SER A 90 -10.50 3.07 -23.81
N ARG A 91 -11.24 3.44 -24.82
CA ARG A 91 -10.77 4.19 -25.97
C ARG A 91 -11.92 4.87 -26.71
N VAL A 92 -11.71 6.11 -27.15
CA VAL A 92 -12.63 6.87 -28.01
C VAL A 92 -11.87 7.39 -29.21
N TRP A 93 -12.43 7.26 -30.41
CA TRP A 93 -11.83 7.89 -31.61
C TRP A 93 -12.91 8.22 -32.65
N PRO A 94 -12.74 9.33 -33.37
CA PRO A 94 -13.59 9.66 -34.48
C PRO A 94 -13.17 8.84 -35.72
N GLU A 95 -14.13 8.54 -36.57
CA GLU A 95 -13.90 7.86 -37.84
C GLU A 95 -14.70 8.57 -38.93
N HIS A 96 -14.03 8.92 -40.01
CA HIS A 96 -14.62 9.50 -41.20
C HIS A 96 -14.64 8.46 -42.33
N PHE A 97 -15.78 8.21 -42.94
CA PHE A 97 -15.92 7.16 -43.94
C PHE A 97 -15.10 7.42 -45.19
N GLY A 98 -14.97 8.67 -45.63
CA GLY A 98 -14.13 9.06 -46.76
C GLY A 98 -12.64 8.84 -46.55
N LEU A 99 -12.17 8.83 -45.29
CA LEU A 99 -10.78 8.55 -44.94
C LEU A 99 -10.48 7.04 -44.83
N ARG A 100 -11.53 6.21 -44.77
CA ARG A 100 -11.39 4.77 -44.73
C ARG A 100 -10.84 4.24 -46.07
N GLY A 101 -9.72 3.59 -46.01
CA GLY A 101 -9.11 2.98 -47.20
C GLY A 101 -8.24 3.90 -48.04
N LEU A 102 -7.95 5.14 -47.57
CA LEU A 102 -6.84 5.90 -48.10
C LEU A 102 -5.56 5.05 -47.90
N SER A 103 -5.01 4.53 -48.98
CA SER A 103 -3.77 3.75 -48.93
C SER A 103 -2.58 4.66 -49.23
N ASP A 104 -1.42 4.34 -48.68
CA ASP A 104 -0.16 5.06 -48.91
C ASP A 104 0.28 5.06 -50.39
N HIS A 105 -0.39 4.27 -51.23
CA HIS A 105 -0.11 4.13 -52.65
C HIS A 105 -1.09 4.86 -53.59
N GLY A 106 -2.04 5.64 -53.00
CA GLY A 106 -2.98 6.44 -53.76
C GLY A 106 -2.37 7.74 -54.33
N TYR A 107 -3.10 8.33 -55.30
CA TYR A 107 -2.68 9.61 -55.89
C TYR A 107 -2.79 10.75 -54.85
N TYR A 108 -1.65 11.28 -54.47
CA TYR A 108 -1.50 12.21 -53.33
C TYR A 108 -2.41 13.46 -53.42
N PRO A 109 -2.55 14.20 -54.53
CA PRO A 109 -3.45 15.36 -54.56
C PRO A 109 -4.90 15.02 -54.23
N LEU A 110 -5.43 13.93 -54.75
CA LEU A 110 -6.82 13.52 -54.49
C LEU A 110 -7.03 13.09 -53.01
N GLN A 111 -6.04 12.43 -52.43
CA GLN A 111 -6.09 12.08 -51.02
C GLN A 111 -6.10 13.31 -50.13
N PHE A 112 -5.31 14.32 -50.50
CA PHE A 112 -5.23 15.58 -49.74
C PHE A 112 -6.54 16.36 -49.79
N GLU A 113 -7.19 16.44 -50.96
CA GLU A 113 -8.51 17.05 -51.10
C GLU A 113 -9.58 16.33 -50.23
N ILE A 114 -9.57 14.99 -50.17
CA ILE A 114 -10.48 14.25 -49.28
C ILE A 114 -10.21 14.54 -47.80
N ILE A 115 -8.94 14.62 -47.40
CA ILE A 115 -8.57 14.97 -46.03
C ILE A 115 -9.01 16.39 -45.70
N GLU A 116 -8.81 17.35 -46.60
CA GLU A 116 -9.21 18.73 -46.42
C GLU A 116 -10.74 18.88 -46.31
N GLN A 117 -11.47 18.21 -47.18
CA GLN A 117 -12.94 18.17 -47.13
C GLN A 117 -13.46 17.54 -45.81
N SER A 118 -12.77 16.53 -45.29
CA SER A 118 -13.17 15.92 -44.02
C SER A 118 -13.12 16.88 -42.84
N GLU A 119 -12.25 17.89 -42.86
CA GLU A 119 -12.21 18.95 -41.83
C GLU A 119 -13.50 19.79 -41.85
N ASP A 120 -14.01 20.08 -43.02
CA ASP A 120 -15.26 20.87 -43.15
C ASP A 120 -16.48 20.04 -42.72
N ASP A 121 -16.49 18.73 -42.98
CA ASP A 121 -17.52 17.81 -42.51
C ASP A 121 -17.58 17.79 -40.98
N TRP A 122 -16.43 17.84 -40.28
CA TRP A 122 -16.40 17.96 -38.81
C TRP A 122 -16.99 19.27 -38.31
N LYS A 123 -16.89 20.36 -39.07
CA LYS A 123 -17.45 21.68 -38.73
C LYS A 123 -18.94 21.78 -38.97
N THR A 124 -19.46 21.10 -39.99
CA THR A 124 -20.84 21.21 -40.46
C THR A 124 -21.81 20.24 -39.81
N ASP A 125 -21.32 19.36 -38.90
CA ASP A 125 -22.17 18.36 -38.22
C ASP A 125 -22.80 17.34 -39.19
N ASP A 126 -22.09 17.00 -40.28
CA ASP A 126 -22.57 16.03 -41.25
C ASP A 126 -22.53 14.60 -40.71
N LYS A 127 -23.68 14.10 -40.32
CA LYS A 127 -23.87 12.76 -39.74
C LYS A 127 -23.71 11.63 -40.78
N SER A 128 -23.70 11.95 -42.05
CA SER A 128 -23.66 10.94 -43.12
C SER A 128 -22.27 10.37 -43.34
N THR A 129 -21.24 11.17 -43.06
CA THR A 129 -19.83 10.82 -43.34
C THR A 129 -19.05 10.43 -42.11
N MET A 130 -19.55 10.67 -40.91
CA MET A 130 -18.80 10.56 -39.66
C MET A 130 -19.49 9.69 -38.60
N ILE A 131 -18.66 9.04 -37.80
CA ILE A 131 -19.06 8.24 -36.66
C ILE A 131 -18.03 8.33 -35.54
N ILE A 132 -18.46 8.21 -34.30
CA ILE A 132 -17.56 8.04 -33.17
C ILE A 132 -17.53 6.56 -32.80
N GLN A 133 -16.34 6.00 -32.68
CA GLN A 133 -16.15 4.65 -32.18
C GLN A 133 -15.65 4.66 -30.74
N ILE A 134 -16.20 3.76 -29.95
CA ILE A 134 -15.83 3.54 -28.57
C ILE A 134 -15.49 2.06 -28.39
N ASP A 135 -14.33 1.78 -27.82
CA ASP A 135 -14.05 0.47 -27.25
C ASP A 135 -14.28 0.54 -25.73
N ALA A 136 -15.07 -0.39 -25.19
CA ALA A 136 -15.42 -0.45 -23.80
C ALA A 136 -15.17 -1.85 -23.21
N ILE A 137 -14.80 -1.91 -21.93
CA ILE A 137 -14.47 -3.13 -21.21
C ILE A 137 -15.50 -3.36 -20.11
N PRO A 138 -16.12 -4.57 -20.00
CA PRO A 138 -17.07 -4.87 -18.94
C PRO A 138 -16.39 -4.84 -17.57
N ILE A 139 -17.05 -4.22 -16.60
CA ILE A 139 -16.55 -4.07 -15.22
C ILE A 139 -17.05 -5.16 -14.27
N ASN A 140 -17.67 -6.23 -14.79
CA ASN A 140 -18.19 -7.37 -14.04
C ASN A 140 -19.33 -7.03 -13.06
N TYR A 141 -20.07 -5.99 -13.37
CA TYR A 141 -21.31 -5.61 -12.69
C TYR A 141 -22.41 -5.42 -13.71
N ASP A 142 -23.62 -5.82 -13.31
CA ASP A 142 -24.84 -5.54 -14.04
C ASP A 142 -25.71 -4.59 -13.22
N LEU A 143 -26.39 -3.69 -13.88
CA LEU A 143 -27.41 -2.82 -13.32
C LEU A 143 -28.77 -3.45 -13.60
N ILE A 144 -29.60 -3.62 -12.57
CA ILE A 144 -30.99 -4.06 -12.69
C ILE A 144 -31.87 -2.89 -12.25
N ILE A 145 -32.85 -2.55 -13.07
CA ILE A 145 -33.83 -1.49 -12.82
C ILE A 145 -35.21 -2.13 -12.85
N ASP A 146 -36.00 -1.96 -11.80
CA ASP A 146 -37.37 -2.46 -11.73
C ASP A 146 -38.41 -1.43 -12.29
N GLU A 147 -39.66 -1.86 -12.34
CA GLU A 147 -40.79 -1.02 -12.81
C GLU A 147 -40.98 0.25 -11.99
N ASN A 148 -40.55 0.28 -10.74
CA ASN A 148 -40.65 1.42 -9.84
C ASN A 148 -39.41 2.33 -9.89
N CYS A 149 -38.53 2.11 -10.87
CA CYS A 149 -37.22 2.76 -10.96
C CYS A 149 -36.29 2.49 -9.76
N ALA A 150 -36.57 1.48 -8.94
CA ALA A 150 -35.57 1.01 -7.97
C ALA A 150 -34.50 0.23 -8.71
N PHE A 151 -33.25 0.41 -8.27
CA PHE A 151 -32.10 -0.16 -8.96
C PHE A 151 -31.22 -0.95 -7.99
N SER A 152 -30.52 -1.93 -8.55
CA SER A 152 -29.52 -2.71 -7.83
C SER A 152 -28.33 -3.03 -8.72
N PHE A 153 -27.14 -3.12 -8.10
CA PHE A 153 -25.92 -3.54 -8.77
C PHE A 153 -25.58 -4.97 -8.37
N VAL A 154 -25.53 -5.86 -9.37
CA VAL A 154 -25.29 -7.28 -9.16
C VAL A 154 -23.97 -7.65 -9.79
N LYS A 155 -23.09 -8.31 -9.02
CA LYS A 155 -21.82 -8.81 -9.53
C LYS A 155 -22.06 -10.01 -10.44
N GLY A 156 -21.53 -9.97 -11.66
CA GLY A 156 -21.66 -11.07 -12.60
C GLY A 156 -20.97 -10.79 -13.94
N PHE A 157 -20.79 -11.87 -14.69
CA PHE A 157 -20.42 -11.81 -16.09
C PHE A 157 -21.65 -12.09 -16.92
N SER A 158 -22.06 -11.13 -17.73
CA SER A 158 -23.15 -11.28 -18.66
C SER A 158 -22.78 -10.69 -20.01
N TYR A 159 -23.47 -11.09 -21.06
CA TYR A 159 -23.22 -10.60 -22.40
C TYR A 159 -24.30 -9.56 -22.77
N PRO A 160 -23.87 -8.39 -23.28
CA PRO A 160 -24.81 -7.39 -23.79
C PRO A 160 -25.38 -7.80 -25.14
N VAL A 161 -26.57 -7.29 -25.45
CA VAL A 161 -27.25 -7.56 -26.73
C VAL A 161 -26.61 -6.75 -27.86
N VAL A 162 -26.05 -7.42 -28.84
CA VAL A 162 -25.47 -6.77 -30.02
C VAL A 162 -26.59 -6.08 -30.83
N GLY A 163 -26.34 -4.86 -31.28
CA GLY A 163 -27.34 -3.99 -31.91
C GLY A 163 -28.19 -3.21 -30.91
N GLY A 164 -28.12 -3.54 -29.62
CA GLY A 164 -28.83 -2.83 -28.54
C GLY A 164 -28.32 -1.41 -28.32
N SER A 165 -29.20 -0.56 -27.77
CA SER A 165 -28.83 0.80 -27.34
C SER A 165 -27.84 0.75 -26.21
N CYS A 166 -26.89 1.69 -26.21
CA CYS A 166 -25.95 1.93 -25.13
C CYS A 166 -26.28 3.29 -24.50
N TYR A 167 -26.16 3.35 -23.20
CA TYR A 167 -26.48 4.54 -22.38
C TYR A 167 -25.26 4.92 -21.54
N ILE A 168 -25.11 6.20 -21.22
CA ILE A 168 -24.08 6.67 -20.28
C ILE A 168 -24.72 6.72 -18.88
N LEU A 169 -24.07 6.13 -17.87
CA LEU A 169 -24.50 6.30 -16.48
C LEU A 169 -24.34 7.77 -16.07
N ASN A 170 -25.37 8.30 -15.42
CA ASN A 170 -25.26 9.64 -14.85
C ASN A 170 -24.38 9.64 -13.57
N GLY A 171 -23.95 10.83 -13.14
CA GLY A 171 -23.05 10.97 -11.98
C GLY A 171 -23.64 10.43 -10.68
N ASP A 172 -24.95 10.52 -10.48
CA ASP A 172 -25.62 10.00 -9.28
C ASP A 172 -25.58 8.47 -9.23
N MET A 173 -25.81 7.82 -10.35
CA MET A 173 -25.73 6.36 -10.45
C MET A 173 -24.31 5.86 -10.24
N ILE A 174 -23.32 6.55 -10.80
CA ILE A 174 -21.91 6.23 -10.59
C ILE A 174 -21.54 6.41 -9.11
N ASN A 175 -21.95 7.52 -8.50
CA ASN A 175 -21.73 7.76 -7.07
C ASN A 175 -22.35 6.64 -6.21
N ARG A 176 -23.58 6.25 -6.48
CA ARG A 176 -24.25 5.15 -5.76
C ARG A 176 -23.54 3.80 -5.98
N MET A 177 -23.13 3.50 -7.21
CA MET A 177 -22.43 2.26 -7.52
C MET A 177 -21.14 2.12 -6.69
N TYR A 178 -20.33 3.17 -6.60
CA TYR A 178 -19.08 3.13 -5.87
C TYR A 178 -19.26 3.28 -4.36
N ASN A 179 -20.18 4.10 -3.91
CA ASN A 179 -20.19 4.64 -2.55
C ASN A 179 -21.36 4.21 -1.68
N GLN A 180 -22.52 3.83 -2.23
CA GLN A 180 -23.74 3.64 -1.44
C GLN A 180 -23.54 2.70 -0.25
N ARG A 181 -22.97 1.52 -0.47
CA ARG A 181 -22.72 0.52 0.58
C ARG A 181 -21.77 1.00 1.67
N ILE A 182 -20.76 1.80 1.29
CA ILE A 182 -19.76 2.32 2.24
C ILE A 182 -20.36 3.51 2.99
N ALA A 183 -21.08 4.38 2.29
CA ALA A 183 -21.76 5.53 2.86
C ALA A 183 -22.82 5.11 3.89
N GLU A 184 -23.63 4.10 3.59
CA GLU A 184 -24.59 3.49 4.54
C GLU A 184 -23.87 2.97 5.79
N LYS A 185 -22.75 2.24 5.63
CA LYS A 185 -21.95 1.75 6.75
C LYS A 185 -21.37 2.88 7.62
N LEU A 186 -20.97 3.98 6.98
CA LEU A 186 -20.43 5.16 7.67
C LEU A 186 -21.52 6.08 8.22
N GLY A 187 -22.80 5.82 7.92
CA GLY A 187 -23.93 6.65 8.33
C GLY A 187 -23.96 8.03 7.66
N VAL A 188 -23.40 8.15 6.45
CA VAL A 188 -23.33 9.41 5.71
C VAL A 188 -24.16 9.34 4.42
N ASP A 189 -24.72 10.49 4.03
CA ASP A 189 -25.40 10.64 2.75
C ASP A 189 -24.36 11.03 1.68
N PRO A 190 -24.09 10.18 0.68
CA PRO A 190 -23.07 10.45 -0.34
C PRO A 190 -23.40 11.65 -1.23
N THR A 191 -24.65 12.11 -1.21
CA THR A 191 -25.09 13.27 -2.02
C THR A 191 -24.87 14.59 -1.31
N LYS A 192 -24.64 14.59 0.01
CA LYS A 192 -24.44 15.79 0.80
C LYS A 192 -22.97 16.07 1.06
N THR A 193 -22.57 17.30 0.86
CA THR A 193 -21.22 17.74 1.22
C THR A 193 -21.16 17.98 2.73
N SER A 194 -20.26 17.31 3.43
CA SER A 194 -20.01 17.58 4.85
C SER A 194 -19.38 18.97 4.99
N GLY A 195 -20.00 19.81 5.82
CA GLY A 195 -19.49 21.18 6.09
C GLY A 195 -18.20 21.22 6.91
N ASN A 196 -17.79 20.11 7.52
CA ASN A 196 -16.61 20.03 8.36
C ASN A 196 -15.56 19.07 7.78
N ALA A 197 -14.46 19.63 7.30
CA ALA A 197 -13.37 18.87 6.68
C ALA A 197 -12.76 17.80 7.62
N ARG A 198 -12.80 18.02 8.95
CA ARG A 198 -12.29 17.05 9.94
C ARG A 198 -13.14 15.79 10.05
N THR A 199 -14.45 15.92 9.97
CA THR A 199 -15.38 14.78 10.11
C THR A 199 -15.83 14.20 8.76
N ASP A 200 -15.38 14.79 7.67
CA ASP A 200 -15.70 14.34 6.33
C ASP A 200 -15.02 12.98 6.02
N PRO A 201 -15.75 11.90 5.79
CA PRO A 201 -15.19 10.58 5.52
C PRO A 201 -14.66 10.41 4.09
N ARG A 202 -14.84 11.40 3.21
CA ARG A 202 -14.37 11.33 1.83
C ARG A 202 -12.84 11.36 1.78
N LEU A 203 -12.26 10.44 1.02
CA LEU A 203 -10.81 10.41 0.78
C LEU A 203 -10.42 11.43 -0.30
N GLY A 204 -11.27 11.62 -1.29
CA GLY A 204 -11.03 12.50 -2.43
C GLY A 204 -12.20 12.49 -3.40
N LEU A 205 -11.96 12.98 -4.61
CA LEU A 205 -12.91 13.00 -5.73
C LEU A 205 -12.31 12.21 -6.91
N ILE A 206 -13.16 11.58 -7.71
CA ILE A 206 -12.75 10.95 -8.97
C ILE A 206 -12.51 12.06 -10.00
N LYS A 207 -11.27 12.22 -10.43
CA LYS A 207 -10.85 13.31 -11.31
C LYS A 207 -11.36 13.17 -12.74
N MET A 208 -11.51 11.94 -13.25
CA MET A 208 -11.95 11.67 -14.63
C MET A 208 -13.37 12.16 -14.96
N PHE A 209 -14.12 12.62 -13.97
CA PHE A 209 -15.47 13.15 -14.16
C PHE A 209 -15.54 14.68 -14.00
N GLU A 210 -14.43 15.39 -14.10
CA GLU A 210 -14.43 16.87 -14.02
C GLU A 210 -15.30 17.52 -15.12
N ALA A 211 -15.27 16.96 -16.33
CA ALA A 211 -16.08 17.47 -17.45
C ALA A 211 -17.59 17.35 -17.21
N SER A 212 -18.06 16.40 -16.40
CA SER A 212 -19.49 16.20 -16.12
C SER A 212 -20.07 17.15 -15.07
N LYS A 213 -19.30 18.06 -14.50
CA LYS A 213 -19.65 18.94 -13.37
C LYS A 213 -20.12 18.21 -12.10
N THR A 214 -20.18 16.89 -12.10
CA THR A 214 -20.59 16.08 -10.97
C THR A 214 -19.36 15.51 -10.30
N ALA A 215 -18.99 16.06 -9.15
CA ALA A 215 -17.88 15.55 -8.35
C ALA A 215 -18.30 14.24 -7.68
N ILE A 216 -17.67 13.13 -8.05
CA ILE A 216 -17.94 11.83 -7.46
C ILE A 216 -16.97 11.60 -6.32
N PRO A 217 -17.42 11.57 -5.05
CA PRO A 217 -16.56 11.35 -3.91
C PRO A 217 -16.06 9.90 -3.84
N ILE A 218 -14.90 9.71 -3.25
CA ILE A 218 -14.35 8.39 -2.93
C ILE A 218 -14.46 8.17 -1.43
N TYR A 219 -15.22 7.15 -1.04
CA TYR A 219 -15.29 6.67 0.34
C TYR A 219 -14.53 5.35 0.48
N VAL A 220 -13.91 5.14 1.62
CA VAL A 220 -13.14 3.92 1.90
C VAL A 220 -13.69 3.24 3.15
N ASP A 221 -13.87 1.92 3.06
CA ASP A 221 -14.17 1.09 4.23
C ASP A 221 -12.87 0.87 5.03
N PHE A 222 -12.59 1.79 5.95
CA PHE A 222 -11.36 1.78 6.73
C PHE A 222 -11.20 0.53 7.58
N GLU A 223 -12.28 -0.02 8.12
CA GLU A 223 -12.24 -1.27 8.88
C GLU A 223 -11.78 -2.44 8.02
N LYS A 224 -12.20 -2.50 6.75
CA LYS A 224 -11.72 -3.51 5.81
C LYS A 224 -10.30 -3.22 5.34
N LEU A 225 -9.97 -1.95 5.11
CA LEU A 225 -8.64 -1.57 4.64
C LEU A 225 -7.54 -2.07 5.59
N VAL A 226 -7.72 -1.89 6.90
CA VAL A 226 -6.73 -2.33 7.91
C VAL A 226 -6.66 -3.86 8.09
N ARG A 227 -7.64 -4.60 7.57
CA ARG A 227 -7.62 -6.07 7.59
C ARG A 227 -6.86 -6.68 6.42
N TYR A 228 -6.42 -5.87 5.46
CA TYR A 228 -5.69 -6.33 4.28
C TYR A 228 -4.38 -5.57 4.14
N HIS A 229 -3.42 -6.20 3.48
CA HIS A 229 -2.20 -5.51 3.09
C HIS A 229 -2.46 -4.73 1.80
N PHE A 230 -1.97 -3.52 1.74
CA PHE A 230 -2.05 -2.69 0.55
C PHE A 230 -0.76 -1.88 0.38
N GLY A 231 -0.46 -1.50 -0.84
CA GLY A 231 0.68 -0.66 -1.19
C GLY A 231 0.25 0.57 -1.97
N VAL A 232 0.89 1.70 -1.70
CA VAL A 232 0.75 2.94 -2.45
C VAL A 232 2.01 3.14 -3.27
N PHE A 233 1.86 3.09 -4.59
CA PHE A 233 2.97 3.23 -5.54
C PHE A 233 2.80 4.53 -6.31
N ALA A 234 3.83 5.36 -6.31
CA ALA A 234 3.86 6.60 -7.08
C ALA A 234 5.30 7.02 -7.36
N PHE A 235 5.49 7.78 -8.43
CA PHE A 235 6.75 8.48 -8.66
C PHE A 235 7.00 9.54 -7.59
N THR A 236 8.26 9.96 -7.44
CA THR A 236 8.63 11.07 -6.56
C THR A 236 7.81 12.31 -6.91
N GLY A 237 7.20 12.95 -5.92
CA GLY A 237 6.27 14.07 -6.12
C GLY A 237 4.83 13.67 -6.52
N GLY A 238 4.53 12.37 -6.72
CA GLY A 238 3.20 11.88 -7.08
C GLY A 238 2.17 11.88 -5.94
N GLY A 239 2.50 12.45 -4.78
CA GLY A 239 1.56 12.59 -3.66
C GLY A 239 1.38 11.35 -2.77
N LYS A 240 2.30 10.36 -2.83
CA LYS A 240 2.27 9.12 -2.02
C LYS A 240 2.06 9.41 -0.53
N SER A 241 2.94 10.20 0.08
CA SER A 241 2.90 10.53 1.52
C SER A 241 1.66 11.34 1.88
N ASN A 242 1.20 12.23 0.99
CA ASN A 242 -0.03 13.00 1.18
C ASN A 242 -1.27 12.08 1.17
N LEU A 243 -1.39 11.18 0.21
CA LEU A 243 -2.48 10.20 0.16
C LEU A 243 -2.49 9.33 1.41
N MET A 244 -1.33 8.81 1.80
CA MET A 244 -1.22 7.94 2.99
C MET A 244 -1.56 8.70 4.27
N SER A 245 -1.10 9.93 4.45
CA SER A 245 -1.46 10.76 5.61
C SER A 245 -2.96 11.03 5.69
N ASN A 246 -3.62 11.24 4.55
CA ASN A 246 -5.09 11.38 4.48
C ASN A 246 -5.81 10.09 4.86
N ILE A 247 -5.37 8.93 4.37
CA ILE A 247 -5.91 7.63 4.77
C ILE A 247 -5.79 7.43 6.28
N LEU A 248 -4.62 7.68 6.85
CA LEU A 248 -4.37 7.53 8.29
C LEU A 248 -5.22 8.48 9.14
N ARG A 249 -5.35 9.74 8.71
CA ARG A 249 -6.20 10.73 9.39
C ARG A 249 -7.66 10.28 9.41
N LYS A 250 -8.19 9.82 8.29
CA LYS A 250 -9.58 9.32 8.20
C LYS A 250 -9.76 8.02 8.98
N LEU A 251 -8.80 7.10 8.92
CA LEU A 251 -8.81 5.88 9.73
C LEU A 251 -8.90 6.19 11.23
N LEU A 252 -8.06 7.08 11.74
CA LEU A 252 -8.06 7.44 13.16
C LEU A 252 -9.36 8.11 13.62
N LEU A 253 -10.09 8.77 12.73
CA LEU A 253 -11.39 9.37 13.01
C LEU A 253 -12.53 8.35 13.03
N HIS A 254 -12.55 7.41 12.10
CA HIS A 254 -13.69 6.54 11.86
C HIS A 254 -13.55 5.14 12.47
N ASP A 255 -12.33 4.68 12.74
CA ASP A 255 -12.07 3.41 13.41
C ASP A 255 -11.38 3.65 14.76
N LYS A 256 -12.09 3.36 15.86
CA LYS A 256 -11.58 3.54 17.22
C LYS A 256 -10.74 2.37 17.72
N ASP A 257 -10.87 1.21 17.11
CA ASP A 257 -10.24 -0.05 17.56
C ASP A 257 -8.84 -0.25 16.96
N THR A 258 -8.52 0.43 15.86
CA THR A 258 -7.23 0.29 15.19
C THR A 258 -6.19 1.24 15.73
N LYS A 259 -5.00 0.74 15.98
CA LYS A 259 -3.79 1.49 16.31
C LYS A 259 -2.89 1.57 15.08
N VAL A 260 -2.14 2.66 14.98
CA VAL A 260 -1.27 2.94 13.84
C VAL A 260 0.17 3.06 14.31
N VAL A 261 1.07 2.36 13.63
CA VAL A 261 2.53 2.50 13.80
C VAL A 261 3.12 2.90 12.45
N ILE A 262 3.84 3.99 12.41
CA ILE A 262 4.50 4.48 11.20
C ILE A 262 6.00 4.37 11.38
N PHE A 263 6.66 3.58 10.54
CA PHE A 263 8.11 3.58 10.39
C PHE A 263 8.46 4.63 9.34
N ASP A 264 8.75 5.84 9.84
CA ASP A 264 8.92 7.07 9.06
C ASP A 264 10.42 7.37 8.90
N ILE A 265 11.02 6.78 7.86
CA ILE A 265 12.45 6.96 7.55
C ILE A 265 12.73 8.34 6.94
N SER A 266 11.73 8.90 6.23
CA SER A 266 11.82 10.23 5.63
C SER A 266 11.63 11.37 6.62
N CYS A 267 11.14 11.07 7.83
CA CYS A 267 10.78 12.03 8.89
C CYS A 267 9.74 13.08 8.46
N GLU A 268 8.83 12.73 7.52
CA GLU A 268 7.79 13.61 6.98
C GLU A 268 6.46 13.49 7.71
N TYR A 269 6.09 12.29 8.19
CA TYR A 269 4.77 12.01 8.75
C TYR A 269 4.47 12.78 10.03
N MET A 270 5.49 13.14 10.77
CA MET A 270 5.33 13.98 11.94
C MET A 270 4.74 15.36 11.57
N PHE A 271 5.08 15.91 10.40
CA PHE A 271 4.51 17.15 9.88
C PHE A 271 3.18 16.91 9.18
N LEU A 272 3.09 15.92 8.32
CA LEU A 272 1.87 15.58 7.57
C LEU A 272 0.69 15.24 8.47
N LEU A 273 0.94 14.70 9.67
CA LEU A 273 -0.06 14.36 10.69
C LEU A 273 -0.01 15.26 11.93
N LEU A 274 0.57 16.45 11.82
CA LEU A 274 0.77 17.36 12.95
C LEU A 274 -0.53 17.73 13.65
N ASP A 275 -1.62 17.89 12.90
CA ASP A 275 -2.96 18.17 13.41
C ASP A 275 -3.48 17.04 14.33
N VAL A 276 -3.21 15.78 13.97
CA VAL A 276 -3.59 14.59 14.73
C VAL A 276 -2.66 14.38 15.93
N LEU A 277 -1.35 14.50 15.71
CA LEU A 277 -0.34 14.27 16.76
C LEU A 277 -0.40 15.33 17.87
N ALA A 278 -0.70 16.59 17.51
CA ALA A 278 -0.83 17.70 18.45
C ALA A 278 -2.20 17.80 19.11
N ASP A 279 -3.18 16.99 18.70
CA ASP A 279 -4.52 16.98 19.31
C ASP A 279 -4.47 16.32 20.70
N PRO A 280 -4.90 17.00 21.76
CA PRO A 280 -4.86 16.45 23.13
C PRO A 280 -5.76 15.22 23.31
N GLU A 281 -6.83 15.09 22.51
CA GLU A 281 -7.76 13.96 22.60
C GLU A 281 -7.22 12.70 21.93
N VAL A 282 -6.20 12.82 21.08
CA VAL A 282 -5.58 11.68 20.39
C VAL A 282 -4.38 11.18 21.20
N PRO A 283 -4.43 9.98 21.80
CA PRO A 283 -3.28 9.39 22.47
C PRO A 283 -2.19 9.02 21.46
N ALA A 284 -1.21 9.87 21.31
CA ALA A 284 -0.13 9.76 20.33
C ALA A 284 1.25 9.73 21.00
N LYS A 285 2.23 9.13 20.31
CA LYS A 285 3.65 9.25 20.63
C LYS A 285 4.45 9.46 19.33
N VAL A 286 5.44 10.33 19.42
CA VAL A 286 6.46 10.55 18.40
C VAL A 286 7.78 10.07 18.97
N VAL A 287 8.44 9.14 18.31
CA VAL A 287 9.71 8.55 18.75
C VAL A 287 10.82 9.01 17.82
N LEU A 288 11.78 9.72 18.35
CA LEU A 288 12.94 10.22 17.62
C LEU A 288 14.20 9.40 17.96
N GLU A 289 15.18 9.43 17.08
CA GLU A 289 16.47 8.78 17.31
C GLU A 289 17.29 9.50 18.38
N ARG A 290 17.29 10.83 18.38
CA ARG A 290 18.14 11.65 19.25
C ARG A 290 17.31 12.59 20.10
N ARG A 291 17.83 12.86 21.31
CA ARG A 291 17.24 13.87 22.17
C ARG A 291 17.44 15.26 21.58
N ILE A 292 16.40 16.07 21.63
CA ILE A 292 16.43 17.47 21.22
C ILE A 292 16.37 18.36 22.45
N ASP A 293 17.17 19.43 22.46
CA ASP A 293 17.31 20.33 23.57
C ASP A 293 16.29 21.49 23.52
N SER A 294 15.85 21.83 22.31
CA SER A 294 14.86 22.90 22.09
C SER A 294 14.00 22.66 20.86
N ILE A 295 12.81 23.27 20.84
CA ILE A 295 11.90 23.24 19.68
C ILE A 295 12.54 23.88 18.46
N GLN A 296 13.30 24.96 18.63
CA GLN A 296 13.97 25.64 17.54
C GLN A 296 15.05 24.75 16.90
N GLN A 297 15.82 24.04 17.73
CA GLN A 297 16.79 23.06 17.24
C GLN A 297 16.09 21.93 16.48
N PHE A 298 15.01 21.40 17.02
CA PHE A 298 14.21 20.37 16.37
C PHE A 298 13.66 20.84 15.03
N PHE A 299 13.04 22.03 15.02
CA PHE A 299 12.48 22.60 13.79
C PHE A 299 13.55 22.83 12.71
N ASN A 300 14.76 23.21 13.08
CA ASN A 300 15.86 23.45 12.15
C ASN A 300 16.55 22.17 11.65
N ASN A 301 16.60 21.14 12.49
CA ASN A 301 17.37 19.92 12.21
C ASN A 301 16.57 18.81 11.53
N VAL A 302 15.26 18.97 11.37
CA VAL A 302 14.41 17.99 10.71
C VAL A 302 14.06 18.49 9.31
N VAL A 303 14.20 17.61 8.32
CA VAL A 303 13.74 17.89 6.96
C VAL A 303 12.23 18.03 6.97
N LYS A 304 11.74 19.11 6.37
CA LYS A 304 10.31 19.45 6.34
C LYS A 304 9.85 19.57 4.89
N PRO A 305 8.62 19.16 4.56
CA PRO A 305 8.00 19.58 3.32
C PRO A 305 7.99 21.11 3.22
N ARG A 306 8.20 21.68 2.03
CA ARG A 306 8.36 23.13 1.83
C ARG A 306 7.24 23.97 2.44
N GLU A 307 6.02 23.46 2.46
CA GLU A 307 4.86 24.15 3.01
C GLU A 307 4.94 24.40 4.53
N TYR A 308 5.84 23.69 5.22
CA TYR A 308 6.01 23.80 6.68
C TYR A 308 7.29 24.53 7.11
N GLU A 309 8.12 24.99 6.17
CA GLU A 309 9.44 25.57 6.48
C GLU A 309 9.37 26.86 7.28
N SER A 310 8.36 27.69 7.07
CA SER A 310 8.23 29.04 7.65
C SER A 310 6.92 29.28 8.40
N ASP A 311 6.14 28.25 8.68
CA ASP A 311 4.82 28.38 9.29
C ASP A 311 4.91 28.37 10.82
N GLU A 312 4.53 29.48 11.45
CA GLU A 312 4.42 29.60 12.92
C GLU A 312 3.41 28.59 13.53
N ARG A 313 2.39 28.17 12.76
CA ARG A 313 1.46 27.13 13.19
C ARG A 313 2.15 25.78 13.35
N THR A 314 3.11 25.48 12.48
CA THR A 314 3.91 24.25 12.57
C THR A 314 4.74 24.24 13.85
N LYS A 315 5.41 25.33 14.19
CA LYS A 315 6.16 25.48 15.45
C LYS A 315 5.25 25.34 16.67
N ALA A 316 4.10 25.99 16.65
CA ALA A 316 3.11 25.88 17.72
C ALA A 316 2.56 24.46 17.87
N GLY A 317 2.37 23.73 16.77
CA GLY A 317 1.98 22.32 16.78
C GLY A 317 3.04 21.42 17.41
N LEU A 318 4.31 21.58 17.03
CA LEU A 318 5.43 20.86 17.63
C LEU A 318 5.56 21.16 19.12
N GLN A 319 5.41 22.43 19.54
CA GLN A 319 5.41 22.81 20.95
C GLN A 319 4.30 22.10 21.72
N ARG A 320 3.11 21.95 21.15
CA ARG A 320 2.02 21.20 21.79
C ARG A 320 2.37 19.73 21.97
N ILE A 321 2.99 19.07 20.98
CA ILE A 321 3.45 17.67 21.09
C ILE A 321 4.41 17.52 22.28
N VAL A 322 5.36 18.45 22.44
CA VAL A 322 6.32 18.44 23.55
C VAL A 322 5.63 18.69 24.87
N ASN A 323 4.79 19.73 24.98
CA ASN A 323 4.10 20.10 26.21
C ASN A 323 3.15 19.01 26.72
N GLN A 324 2.57 18.21 25.79
CA GLN A 324 1.72 17.07 26.10
C GLN A 324 2.52 15.80 26.46
N GLY A 325 3.85 15.86 26.50
CA GLY A 325 4.71 14.71 26.78
C GLY A 325 4.60 13.59 25.75
N LYS A 326 4.21 13.92 24.51
CA LYS A 326 4.06 12.95 23.42
C LYS A 326 5.37 12.63 22.72
N LEU A 327 6.41 13.44 22.92
CA LEU A 327 7.73 13.20 22.37
C LEU A 327 8.49 12.18 23.23
N ALA A 328 9.13 11.24 22.59
CA ALA A 328 9.97 10.23 23.21
C ALA A 328 11.21 9.94 22.34
N TYR A 329 12.16 9.23 22.90
CA TYR A 329 13.41 8.90 22.20
C TYR A 329 13.61 7.41 22.19
N TYR A 330 14.11 6.89 21.07
CA TYR A 330 14.47 5.49 20.97
C TYR A 330 15.78 5.22 21.72
N ALA A 331 15.72 4.31 22.65
CA ALA A 331 16.93 3.78 23.27
C ALA A 331 17.37 2.57 22.44
N LYS A 332 18.41 2.76 21.61
CA LYS A 332 19.02 1.61 20.89
C LYS A 332 19.25 0.47 21.88
N PRO A 333 18.86 -0.75 21.54
CA PRO A 333 19.22 -1.89 22.39
C PRO A 333 20.72 -1.85 22.60
N ARG A 334 21.14 -2.00 23.84
CA ARG A 334 22.55 -2.21 24.12
C ARG A 334 22.93 -3.46 23.33
N GLN A 335 24.07 -3.45 22.67
CA GLN A 335 24.62 -4.69 22.13
C GLN A 335 24.59 -5.69 23.28
N ARG A 336 23.70 -6.66 23.18
CA ARG A 336 23.59 -7.70 24.23
C ARG A 336 24.84 -8.53 24.15
N VAL A 337 25.40 -8.86 25.31
CA VAL A 337 26.40 -9.92 25.39
C VAL A 337 25.75 -11.17 24.80
N PRO A 338 26.38 -11.85 23.81
CA PRO A 338 25.81 -13.03 23.19
C PRO A 338 25.45 -14.11 24.22
N THR A 339 24.46 -14.96 23.89
CA THR A 339 24.16 -16.16 24.67
C THR A 339 24.89 -17.35 24.10
N TYR A 340 25.01 -18.43 24.88
CA TYR A 340 25.63 -19.68 24.40
C TYR A 340 24.89 -20.22 23.18
N SER A 341 23.57 -20.17 23.16
CA SER A 341 22.75 -20.58 21.98
C SER A 341 23.07 -19.77 20.72
N GLN A 342 23.34 -18.47 20.84
CA GLN A 342 23.72 -17.65 19.69
C GLN A 342 25.07 -18.04 19.09
N PHE A 343 26.01 -18.47 19.90
CA PHE A 343 27.28 -19.02 19.42
C PHE A 343 27.06 -20.34 18.66
N ILE A 344 26.20 -21.22 19.18
CA ILE A 344 25.86 -22.50 18.55
C ILE A 344 25.13 -22.24 17.20
N GLU A 345 24.13 -21.36 17.18
CA GLU A 345 23.40 -21.02 15.96
C GLU A 345 24.31 -20.44 14.87
N GLU A 346 25.27 -19.60 15.24
CA GLU A 346 26.22 -19.02 14.29
C GLU A 346 27.14 -20.10 13.68
N LEU A 347 27.58 -21.06 14.47
CA LEU A 347 28.35 -22.20 13.97
C LEU A 347 27.55 -23.10 13.05
N ASP A 348 26.30 -23.37 13.38
CA ASP A 348 25.36 -24.13 12.54
C ASP A 348 25.10 -23.45 11.19
N GLU A 349 24.98 -22.13 11.17
CA GLU A 349 24.86 -21.36 9.92
C GLU A 349 26.13 -21.45 9.08
N GLN A 350 27.30 -21.33 9.71
CA GLN A 350 28.59 -21.47 9.02
C GLN A 350 28.79 -22.89 8.48
N ARG A 351 28.32 -23.89 9.19
CA ARG A 351 28.35 -25.30 8.75
C ARG A 351 27.49 -25.52 7.50
N LYS A 352 26.28 -24.99 7.49
CA LYS A 352 25.37 -25.11 6.35
C LYS A 352 25.91 -24.43 5.09
N THR A 353 26.63 -23.34 5.23
CA THR A 353 27.21 -22.58 4.10
C THR A 353 28.54 -23.14 3.60
N SER A 354 29.14 -24.10 4.30
CA SER A 354 30.49 -24.61 4.03
C SER A 354 30.54 -26.12 3.74
N THR A 355 29.46 -26.70 3.22
CA THR A 355 29.32 -28.15 2.97
C THR A 355 30.35 -28.75 2.02
N ASP A 356 31.00 -27.95 1.20
CA ASP A 356 32.06 -28.33 0.25
C ASP A 356 33.48 -28.28 0.82
N LYS A 357 33.66 -27.95 2.12
CA LYS A 357 34.97 -27.75 2.76
C LYS A 357 35.15 -28.63 4.02
N PRO A 358 35.51 -29.91 3.88
CA PRO A 358 35.59 -30.84 5.02
C PRO A 358 36.47 -30.37 6.17
N HIS A 359 37.62 -29.76 5.89
CA HIS A 359 38.53 -29.21 6.90
C HIS A 359 37.90 -28.09 7.73
N TYR A 360 37.01 -27.28 7.09
CA TYR A 360 36.28 -26.21 7.74
C TYR A 360 35.18 -26.76 8.64
N ILE A 361 34.47 -27.79 8.18
CA ILE A 361 33.43 -28.49 8.96
C ILE A 361 34.06 -29.11 10.22
N ASN A 362 35.21 -29.79 10.10
CA ASN A 362 35.87 -30.38 11.24
C ASN A 362 36.30 -29.34 12.30
N ALA A 363 36.72 -28.16 11.86
CA ALA A 363 37.03 -27.05 12.77
C ALA A 363 35.74 -26.51 13.46
N ILE A 364 34.63 -26.40 12.72
CA ILE A 364 33.34 -26.01 13.30
C ILE A 364 32.86 -27.03 14.33
N ASP A 365 32.89 -28.32 13.98
CA ASP A 365 32.45 -29.40 14.88
C ASP A 365 33.24 -29.41 16.18
N LYS A 366 34.58 -29.23 16.10
CA LYS A 366 35.43 -29.13 17.30
C LYS A 366 35.09 -27.95 18.20
N ILE A 367 34.76 -26.78 17.63
CA ILE A 367 34.36 -25.61 18.40
C ILE A 367 32.98 -25.82 18.99
N HIS A 368 32.08 -26.39 18.23
CA HIS A 368 30.70 -26.68 18.65
C HIS A 368 30.68 -27.64 19.85
N ASP A 369 31.39 -28.74 19.74
CA ASP A 369 31.48 -29.73 20.82
C ASP A 369 32.09 -29.12 22.11
N ALA A 370 33.11 -28.28 21.98
CA ALA A 370 33.71 -27.58 23.11
C ALA A 370 32.73 -26.61 23.80
N ILE A 371 31.80 -25.97 23.04
CA ILE A 371 30.76 -25.13 23.64
C ILE A 371 29.80 -25.99 24.44
N LEU A 372 29.33 -27.11 23.89
CA LEU A 372 28.41 -28.01 24.56
C LEU A 372 29.01 -28.60 25.84
N GLU A 373 30.27 -29.07 25.77
CA GLU A 373 31.00 -29.57 26.94
C GLU A 373 31.13 -28.50 28.03
N TYR A 374 31.49 -27.26 27.66
CA TYR A 374 31.60 -26.17 28.64
C TYR A 374 30.26 -25.86 29.32
N VAL A 375 29.18 -25.83 28.55
CA VAL A 375 27.80 -25.57 29.08
C VAL A 375 27.38 -26.69 30.04
N GLU A 376 27.66 -27.94 29.70
CA GLU A 376 27.33 -29.13 30.52
C GLU A 376 28.17 -29.18 31.79
N GLU A 377 29.50 -29.03 31.70
CA GLU A 377 30.44 -29.08 32.85
C GLU A 377 30.12 -27.98 33.89
N HIS A 378 29.69 -26.79 33.44
CA HIS A 378 29.42 -25.68 34.34
C HIS A 378 27.93 -25.58 34.73
N GLY A 379 27.09 -26.52 34.27
CA GLY A 379 25.64 -26.53 34.59
C GLY A 379 24.90 -25.27 34.09
N LEU A 380 25.32 -24.72 32.95
CA LEU A 380 24.80 -23.47 32.40
C LEU A 380 23.57 -23.73 31.52
N VAL A 381 22.76 -22.69 31.29
CA VAL A 381 21.62 -22.75 30.37
C VAL A 381 21.99 -22.07 29.06
N GLU A 382 21.73 -22.71 27.93
CA GLU A 382 22.09 -22.22 26.60
C GLU A 382 21.60 -20.77 26.31
N ASN A 383 20.46 -20.40 26.82
CA ASN A 383 19.89 -19.03 26.68
C ASN A 383 20.51 -18.00 27.66
N GLN A 384 21.48 -18.39 28.46
CA GLN A 384 22.20 -17.49 29.36
C GLN A 384 23.27 -16.71 28.61
N GLN A 385 23.53 -15.47 29.03
CA GLN A 385 24.63 -14.68 28.47
C GLN A 385 25.99 -15.30 28.81
N VAL A 386 26.90 -15.31 27.83
CA VAL A 386 28.23 -15.81 28.03
C VAL A 386 29.02 -14.99 29.07
N ASN A 387 29.92 -15.64 29.79
CA ASN A 387 30.80 -15.00 30.76
C ASN A 387 32.20 -14.76 30.16
N GLU A 388 33.04 -14.03 30.87
CA GLU A 388 34.39 -13.68 30.40
C GLU A 388 35.29 -14.90 30.29
N ASP A 389 35.11 -15.90 31.17
CA ASP A 389 35.88 -17.13 31.19
C ASP A 389 35.57 -17.99 29.96
N PHE A 390 34.28 -18.10 29.59
CA PHE A 390 33.88 -18.76 28.36
C PHE A 390 34.45 -18.09 27.11
N VAL A 391 34.39 -16.75 27.03
CA VAL A 391 34.93 -16.02 25.87
C VAL A 391 36.43 -16.28 25.70
N ASN A 392 37.16 -16.37 26.80
CA ASN A 392 38.59 -16.73 26.80
C ASN A 392 38.81 -18.16 26.37
N TYR A 393 38.04 -19.12 26.93
CA TYR A 393 38.12 -20.53 26.63
C TYR A 393 37.83 -20.81 25.15
N ILE A 394 36.73 -20.30 24.62
CA ILE A 394 36.32 -20.58 23.24
C ILE A 394 37.26 -19.92 22.22
N ALA A 395 37.83 -18.76 22.52
CA ALA A 395 38.83 -18.13 21.67
C ALA A 395 40.11 -18.97 21.56
N GLU A 396 40.51 -19.63 22.66
CA GLU A 396 41.67 -20.55 22.67
C GLU A 396 41.35 -21.80 21.83
N ILE A 397 40.19 -22.41 22.01
CA ILE A 397 39.73 -23.57 21.23
C ILE A 397 39.62 -23.22 19.74
N ALA A 398 39.03 -22.08 19.40
CA ALA A 398 38.91 -21.61 18.02
C ALA A 398 40.30 -21.40 17.38
N SER A 399 41.24 -20.83 18.10
CA SER A 399 42.62 -20.67 17.63
C SER A 399 43.29 -22.02 17.35
N LYS A 400 43.14 -22.99 18.25
CA LYS A 400 43.69 -24.36 18.07
C LYS A 400 43.02 -25.07 16.90
N ALA A 401 41.68 -24.96 16.74
CA ALA A 401 40.96 -25.58 15.65
C ALA A 401 41.34 -24.99 14.28
N VAL A 402 41.45 -23.67 14.18
CA VAL A 402 41.88 -22.98 12.95
C VAL A 402 43.29 -23.41 12.53
N GLU A 403 44.21 -23.52 13.47
CA GLU A 403 45.60 -23.95 13.22
C GLU A 403 45.68 -25.44 12.84
N GLU A 404 45.02 -26.31 13.58
CA GLU A 404 45.01 -27.76 13.38
C GLU A 404 44.41 -28.15 12.03
N PHE A 405 43.28 -27.57 11.66
CA PHE A 405 42.60 -27.86 10.41
C PHE A 405 43.01 -26.94 9.25
N ARG A 406 44.03 -26.11 9.42
CA ARG A 406 44.56 -25.18 8.42
C ARG A 406 43.47 -24.32 7.76
N VAL A 407 42.59 -23.75 8.57
CA VAL A 407 41.54 -22.86 8.11
C VAL A 407 42.14 -21.50 7.72
N HIS A 408 41.69 -20.95 6.59
CA HIS A 408 42.23 -19.71 6.07
C HIS A 408 41.95 -18.52 7.01
N ASP A 409 42.93 -17.63 7.16
CA ASP A 409 42.90 -16.44 8.04
C ASP A 409 41.76 -15.45 7.74
N LYS A 410 41.19 -15.48 6.51
CA LYS A 410 40.00 -14.71 6.12
C LYS A 410 38.68 -15.42 6.40
N SER A 411 38.67 -16.57 7.05
CA SER A 411 37.46 -17.31 7.38
C SER A 411 36.71 -16.67 8.55
N GLY A 412 35.40 -16.88 8.62
CA GLY A 412 34.57 -16.45 9.76
C GLY A 412 35.04 -17.08 11.09
N LEU A 413 35.58 -18.32 11.08
CA LEU A 413 36.13 -18.99 12.26
C LEU A 413 37.42 -18.35 12.79
N TYR A 414 38.25 -17.80 11.91
CA TYR A 414 39.42 -17.05 12.34
C TYR A 414 39.03 -15.78 13.10
N ALA A 415 37.92 -15.16 12.73
CA ALA A 415 37.38 -14.03 13.45
C ALA A 415 37.01 -14.38 14.91
N TRP A 416 36.54 -15.58 15.18
CA TRP A 416 36.22 -16.06 16.53
C TRP A 416 37.45 -16.08 17.45
N ALA A 417 38.60 -16.45 16.92
CA ALA A 417 39.85 -16.41 17.67
C ALA A 417 40.30 -14.99 18.02
N THR A 418 39.85 -13.98 17.25
CA THR A 418 40.27 -12.57 17.38
C THR A 418 39.24 -11.64 17.99
N THR A 419 37.93 -12.01 18.03
CA THR A 419 36.84 -11.19 18.57
C THR A 419 36.73 -11.14 20.10
N ARG A 420 37.55 -11.91 20.79
CA ARG A 420 37.62 -11.97 22.25
C ARG A 420 37.65 -10.59 22.93
N SER A 421 38.50 -9.68 22.48
CA SER A 421 38.61 -8.33 23.03
C SER A 421 37.33 -7.53 22.84
N THR A 422 36.65 -7.69 21.71
CA THR A 422 35.40 -6.97 21.39
C THR A 422 34.25 -7.36 22.32
N ILE A 423 34.09 -8.64 22.62
CA ILE A 423 33.04 -9.15 23.52
C ILE A 423 33.33 -8.73 24.97
N ILE A 424 34.58 -8.84 25.40
CA ILE A 424 34.99 -8.41 26.74
C ILE A 424 34.82 -6.90 26.92
N ASP A 425 35.19 -6.10 25.93
CA ASP A 425 34.95 -4.65 25.94
C ASP A 425 33.46 -4.31 25.99
N LEU A 426 32.64 -5.08 25.30
CA LEU A 426 31.18 -4.96 25.35
C LEU A 426 30.65 -5.25 26.76
N MET A 427 31.11 -6.30 27.41
CA MET A 427 30.77 -6.65 28.78
C MET A 427 31.14 -5.52 29.75
N LYS A 428 32.37 -4.99 29.63
CA LYS A 428 32.84 -3.86 30.44
C LYS A 428 32.02 -2.58 30.22
N LYS A 429 31.71 -2.25 28.95
CA LYS A 429 30.85 -1.11 28.60
C LYS A 429 29.41 -1.25 29.14
N ASN A 430 28.89 -2.47 29.13
CA ASN A 430 27.56 -2.73 29.67
C ASN A 430 27.53 -2.60 31.20
N ARG A 431 28.53 -3.09 31.91
CA ARG A 431 28.68 -2.91 33.37
C ARG A 431 28.79 -1.44 33.78
N GLN A 432 29.53 -0.61 33.03
CA GLN A 432 29.69 0.82 33.31
C GLN A 432 28.39 1.63 33.03
N LYS A 433 27.55 1.18 32.08
CA LYS A 433 26.31 1.85 31.71
C LYS A 433 25.08 1.41 32.53
N GLU A 434 25.17 0.37 33.34
CA GLU A 434 24.10 -0.03 34.27
C GLU A 434 23.82 1.04 35.32
N THR A 435 24.76 1.92 35.62
CA THR A 435 24.62 3.05 36.50
C THR A 435 23.89 4.27 35.92
N GLN A 436 23.70 4.32 34.60
CA GLN A 436 22.94 5.39 33.92
C GLN A 436 21.60 4.87 33.43
N LYS A 437 20.50 5.19 34.14
CA LYS A 437 19.12 4.96 33.65
C LYS A 437 18.93 5.65 32.30
N THR A 438 18.92 4.91 31.23
CA THR A 438 18.59 5.43 29.91
C THR A 438 17.09 5.79 29.86
N ALA A 439 16.79 7.08 29.75
CA ALA A 439 15.44 7.65 29.72
C ALA A 439 14.73 7.45 28.34
N GLY A 440 15.05 6.39 27.58
CA GLY A 440 14.50 6.14 26.25
C GLY A 440 13.51 4.98 26.20
N LEU A 441 12.77 4.87 25.09
CA LEU A 441 11.88 3.76 24.77
C LEU A 441 12.68 2.65 24.08
N THR A 442 12.64 1.44 24.63
CA THR A 442 13.09 0.21 23.96
C THR A 442 11.96 -0.35 23.10
N ALA A 443 12.26 -1.27 22.18
CA ALA A 443 11.25 -1.97 21.39
C ALA A 443 10.16 -2.62 22.26
N GLU A 444 10.54 -3.21 23.40
CA GLU A 444 9.61 -3.78 24.37
C GLU A 444 8.65 -2.73 24.96
N LYS A 445 9.14 -1.57 25.37
CA LYS A 445 8.29 -0.47 25.85
C LYS A 445 7.39 0.09 24.74
N ILE A 446 7.89 0.14 23.51
CA ILE A 446 7.09 0.53 22.33
C ILE A 446 5.95 -0.46 22.12
N ARG A 447 6.21 -1.75 22.21
CA ARG A 447 5.17 -2.79 22.16
C ARG A 447 4.13 -2.61 23.27
N GLU A 448 4.55 -2.35 24.51
CA GLU A 448 3.64 -2.09 25.63
C GLU A 448 2.74 -0.88 25.37
N LEU A 449 3.27 0.19 24.75
CA LEU A 449 2.45 1.32 24.32
C LEU A 449 1.36 0.92 23.34
N LEU A 450 1.65 -0.06 22.48
CA LEU A 450 0.71 -0.54 21.47
C LEU A 450 -0.31 -1.53 22.02
N GLU A 451 0.08 -2.44 22.88
CA GLU A 451 -0.81 -3.49 23.38
C GLU A 451 -1.53 -3.10 24.68
N ASP A 452 -0.82 -2.53 25.62
CA ASP A 452 -1.28 -2.33 27.01
C ASP A 452 -1.71 -0.90 27.33
N LYS A 453 -1.39 0.07 26.47
CA LYS A 453 -1.71 1.49 26.69
C LYS A 453 -2.72 2.01 25.66
N PRO A 454 -3.41 3.13 25.95
CA PRO A 454 -4.42 3.69 25.04
C PRO A 454 -3.82 4.37 23.79
N THR A 455 -2.52 4.22 23.53
CA THR A 455 -1.85 4.86 22.38
C THR A 455 -2.52 4.45 21.08
N ARG A 456 -2.99 5.43 20.30
CA ARG A 456 -3.69 5.25 19.02
C ARG A 456 -2.75 5.36 17.82
N ILE A 457 -1.75 6.25 17.92
CA ILE A 457 -0.78 6.47 16.86
C ILE A 457 0.62 6.58 17.43
N LEU A 458 1.54 5.87 16.82
CA LEU A 458 2.96 5.89 17.09
C LEU A 458 3.71 6.25 15.81
N CYS A 459 4.34 7.42 15.76
CA CYS A 459 5.17 7.86 14.65
C CYS A 459 6.65 7.66 15.05
N ILE A 460 7.33 6.73 14.39
CA ILE A 460 8.75 6.41 14.63
C ILE A 460 9.56 7.11 13.54
N SER A 461 9.99 8.35 13.82
CA SER A 461 10.76 9.17 12.87
C SER A 461 12.24 9.01 13.15
N ILE A 462 12.85 8.06 12.47
CA ILE A 462 14.28 7.70 12.57
C ILE A 462 14.86 7.64 11.17
N SER A 463 15.80 8.52 10.86
CA SER A 463 16.39 8.65 9.54
C SER A 463 17.54 7.66 9.28
N ASP A 464 18.12 7.05 10.30
CA ASP A 464 19.15 6.00 10.15
C ASP A 464 18.48 4.69 9.69
N PRO A 465 18.73 4.22 8.44
CA PRO A 465 18.09 3.03 7.90
C PRO A 465 18.39 1.77 8.70
N TYR A 466 19.58 1.66 9.27
CA TYR A 466 19.99 0.51 10.08
C TYR A 466 19.19 0.44 11.38
N VAL A 467 19.07 1.58 12.05
CA VAL A 467 18.37 1.67 13.34
C VAL A 467 16.87 1.41 13.20
N ILE A 468 16.24 1.98 12.19
CA ILE A 468 14.79 1.80 11.98
C ILE A 468 14.46 0.37 11.53
N LYS A 469 15.32 -0.27 10.71
CA LYS A 469 15.18 -1.68 10.31
C LYS A 469 15.32 -2.62 11.49
N ASP A 470 16.33 -2.41 12.33
CA ASP A 470 16.55 -3.22 13.53
C ASP A 470 15.35 -3.12 14.49
N LEU A 471 14.86 -1.91 14.73
CA LEU A 471 13.64 -1.70 15.52
C LEU A 471 12.41 -2.35 14.87
N ALA A 472 12.27 -2.28 13.55
CA ALA A 472 11.15 -2.89 12.84
C ALA A 472 11.18 -4.42 12.99
N ILE A 473 12.35 -5.04 12.86
CA ILE A 473 12.54 -6.49 13.08
C ILE A 473 12.12 -6.87 14.50
N GLU A 474 12.71 -6.22 15.51
CA GLU A 474 12.48 -6.55 16.92
C GLU A 474 10.99 -6.37 17.30
N LEU A 475 10.38 -5.25 16.90
CA LEU A 475 8.98 -4.94 17.23
C LEU A 475 8.00 -5.90 16.52
N THR A 476 8.16 -6.13 15.23
CA THR A 476 7.24 -6.98 14.46
C THR A 476 7.35 -8.44 14.87
N GLN A 477 8.55 -8.92 15.16
CA GLN A 477 8.78 -10.28 15.65
C GLN A 477 8.14 -10.49 17.03
N ASP A 478 8.38 -9.57 17.99
CA ASP A 478 7.81 -9.69 19.34
C ASP A 478 6.28 -9.62 19.32
N LEU A 479 5.69 -8.69 18.55
CA LEU A 479 4.25 -8.59 18.36
C LEU A 479 3.66 -9.90 17.80
N LEU A 480 4.23 -10.42 16.72
CA LEU A 480 3.71 -11.61 16.06
C LEU A 480 3.81 -12.86 16.96
N VAL A 481 4.97 -13.07 17.60
CA VAL A 481 5.20 -14.23 18.48
C VAL A 481 4.28 -14.20 19.70
N ARG A 482 4.14 -13.05 20.36
CA ARG A 482 3.29 -12.92 21.54
C ARG A 482 1.82 -13.11 21.20
N ARG A 483 1.34 -12.51 20.09
CA ARG A 483 -0.04 -12.65 19.65
C ARG A 483 -0.38 -14.08 19.24
N LYS A 484 0.55 -14.78 18.58
CA LYS A 484 0.41 -16.22 18.31
C LYS A 484 0.25 -17.03 19.60
N ARG A 485 1.11 -16.82 20.60
CA ARG A 485 1.07 -17.54 21.87
C ARG A 485 -0.21 -17.28 22.68
N LYS A 486 -0.73 -16.03 22.63
CA LYS A 486 -1.94 -15.62 23.36
C LYS A 486 -3.23 -15.77 22.57
N PHE A 487 -3.17 -16.18 21.29
CA PHE A 487 -4.30 -16.18 20.35
C PHE A 487 -5.02 -14.82 20.28
N GLN A 488 -4.25 -13.74 20.39
CA GLN A 488 -4.76 -12.39 20.47
C GLN A 488 -4.89 -11.78 19.08
N VAL A 489 -6.03 -11.14 18.79
CA VAL A 489 -6.31 -10.45 17.51
C VAL A 489 -6.49 -8.95 17.73
N LYS A 490 -7.10 -8.52 18.84
CA LYS A 490 -7.34 -7.11 19.17
C LYS A 490 -6.34 -6.58 20.20
N PRO A 491 -6.01 -5.29 20.14
CA PRO A 491 -6.42 -4.29 19.13
C PRO A 491 -5.79 -4.57 17.76
N TYR A 492 -6.45 -4.15 16.67
CA TYR A 492 -5.82 -4.17 15.35
C TYR A 492 -4.67 -3.16 15.32
N ILE A 493 -3.54 -3.53 14.72
CA ILE A 493 -2.37 -2.66 14.57
C ILE A 493 -2.02 -2.57 13.09
N LEU A 494 -2.20 -1.39 12.50
CA LEU A 494 -1.74 -1.08 11.16
C LEU A 494 -0.28 -0.64 11.23
N LEU A 495 0.59 -1.43 10.60
CA LEU A 495 2.02 -1.12 10.46
C LEU A 495 2.22 -0.45 9.09
N VAL A 496 2.72 0.76 9.09
CA VAL A 496 3.00 1.55 7.89
C VAL A 496 4.51 1.65 7.72
N PHE A 497 4.99 1.17 6.59
CA PHE A 497 6.40 1.27 6.21
C PHE A 497 6.54 2.35 5.13
N ASP A 498 7.05 3.51 5.52
CA ASP A 498 7.40 4.55 4.55
C ASP A 498 8.67 4.15 3.81
N GLU A 499 8.75 4.49 2.52
CA GLU A 499 9.80 4.00 1.61
C GLU A 499 9.98 2.47 1.73
N ALA A 500 8.89 1.73 1.44
CA ALA A 500 8.81 0.27 1.66
C ALA A 500 9.96 -0.53 1.02
N GLN A 501 10.62 -0.01 -0.02
CA GLN A 501 11.81 -0.60 -0.62
C GLN A 501 12.98 -0.74 0.37
N GLU A 502 13.05 0.10 1.40
CA GLU A 502 14.06 -0.02 2.44
C GLU A 502 13.81 -1.24 3.33
N PHE A 503 12.57 -1.58 3.58
CA PHE A 503 12.17 -2.69 4.46
C PHE A 503 11.97 -4.02 3.71
N LEU A 504 11.72 -3.95 2.39
CA LEU A 504 11.51 -5.08 1.49
C LEU A 504 12.58 -5.06 0.38
N SER A 505 13.83 -5.07 0.79
CA SER A 505 14.98 -5.04 -0.12
C SER A 505 15.14 -6.39 -0.83
N SER A 506 15.54 -6.35 -2.09
CA SER A 506 15.98 -7.54 -2.84
C SER A 506 17.39 -8.02 -2.44
N ASN A 507 18.10 -7.25 -1.61
CA ASN A 507 19.41 -7.65 -1.11
C ASN A 507 19.30 -8.85 -0.16
N SER A 508 20.09 -9.88 -0.41
CA SER A 508 20.06 -11.13 0.33
C SER A 508 21.07 -11.20 1.50
N VAL A 509 21.65 -10.08 1.93
CA VAL A 509 22.73 -10.06 2.90
C VAL A 509 22.45 -9.09 4.06
N GLY A 510 22.84 -9.48 5.28
CA GLY A 510 22.84 -8.61 6.45
C GLY A 510 21.46 -8.24 6.98
N ILE A 511 21.32 -6.99 7.47
CA ILE A 511 20.09 -6.51 8.09
C ILE A 511 18.94 -6.40 7.07
N ASP A 512 19.25 -6.13 5.80
CA ASP A 512 18.24 -6.01 4.74
C ASP A 512 17.53 -7.34 4.51
N ALA A 513 18.29 -8.44 4.42
CA ALA A 513 17.74 -9.79 4.29
C ALA A 513 16.87 -10.17 5.50
N LYS A 514 17.36 -9.88 6.71
CA LYS A 514 16.60 -10.14 7.96
C LYS A 514 15.32 -9.33 8.01
N CYS A 515 15.37 -8.05 7.69
CA CYS A 515 14.19 -7.18 7.68
C CYS A 515 13.14 -7.65 6.67
N SER A 516 13.56 -7.92 5.43
CA SER A 516 12.67 -8.44 4.38
C SER A 516 12.00 -9.75 4.79
N ALA A 517 12.74 -10.71 5.33
CA ALA A 517 12.21 -11.99 5.79
C ALA A 517 11.15 -11.84 6.91
N HIS A 518 11.38 -10.90 7.86
CA HIS A 518 10.44 -10.63 8.95
C HIS A 518 9.18 -9.92 8.46
N VAL A 519 9.33 -8.91 7.58
CA VAL A 519 8.17 -8.21 6.99
C VAL A 519 7.37 -9.16 6.08
N GLU A 520 8.01 -10.01 5.28
CA GLU A 520 7.32 -11.04 4.51
C GLU A 520 6.55 -12.03 5.41
N THR A 521 7.13 -12.45 6.52
CA THR A 521 6.47 -13.33 7.49
C THR A 521 5.25 -12.63 8.08
N LEU A 522 5.36 -11.34 8.38
CA LEU A 522 4.25 -10.53 8.85
C LEU A 522 3.14 -10.44 7.79
N LEU A 523 3.48 -10.16 6.53
CA LEU A 523 2.52 -10.11 5.43
C LEU A 523 1.78 -11.44 5.21
N ARG A 524 2.47 -12.57 5.38
CA ARG A 524 1.86 -13.91 5.23
C ARG A 524 0.97 -14.31 6.40
N GLN A 525 1.28 -13.90 7.62
CA GLN A 525 0.69 -14.44 8.83
C GLN A 525 0.00 -13.40 9.72
N GLY A 526 0.42 -12.13 9.68
CA GLY A 526 0.01 -11.06 10.59
C GLY A 526 -1.50 -10.83 10.61
N ARG A 527 -2.15 -10.88 9.44
CA ARG A 527 -3.60 -10.71 9.31
C ARG A 527 -4.43 -11.58 10.27
N LYS A 528 -4.00 -12.83 10.53
CA LYS A 528 -4.70 -13.73 11.43
C LYS A 528 -4.64 -13.28 12.90
N TYR A 529 -3.69 -12.43 13.21
CA TYR A 529 -3.41 -11.90 14.55
C TYR A 529 -3.61 -10.38 14.66
N GLY A 530 -4.31 -9.78 13.71
CA GLY A 530 -4.65 -8.35 13.74
C GLY A 530 -3.46 -7.41 13.50
N LEU A 531 -2.47 -7.86 12.72
CA LEU A 531 -1.28 -7.11 12.33
C LEU A 531 -1.27 -6.88 10.83
#